data_5574e22217ccaab0c09cd218061d0a43
#
_entry.id   5574e22217ccaab0c09cd218061d0a43
#
_cell.length_a   1.000
_cell.length_b   1.000
_cell.length_c   1.000
_cell.angle_alpha   90.00
_cell.angle_beta   90.00
_cell.angle_gamma   90.00
#
_symmetry.space_group_name_H-M   'P 1'
#
loop_
_entity.id
_entity.type
_entity.pdbx_description
1 polymer ?
#
loop_
_entity_poly.entity_id
_entity_poly.type
_entity_poly.pdbx_seq_one_letter_code
_entity_poly.pdbx_strand_id
1 'polypeptide(L)'
;MRPSKSIYYADFVVYPVVIAGLAGCGLIRSTWKNRIEWLCVAIAGFVIWTLVEYIVHRSVLHKKTYFAPMHGQHHATPLAFLGTPAWISVAVLSAGFLVPTWFWLGFNIADGLTVGAMTGYWWYGVVHHIVHHHANTASPSYFNGLRAWHMRHHYSPKRGNFGVTTPIWDHVFRTTIRSQGKAAASP
;
A
#
# COMPACT_ATOMS: atom_id res chain seq x y z
N MET A 1 11.88 -1.57 -16.00
CA MET A 1 12.98 -1.49 -15.00
C MET A 1 13.61 -2.87 -14.86
N ARG A 2 14.94 -2.94 -14.60
CA ARG A 2 15.56 -4.24 -14.26
C ARG A 2 15.28 -4.57 -12.79
N PRO A 3 14.97 -5.86 -12.47
CA PRO A 3 14.80 -6.28 -11.07
C PRO A 3 16.06 -5.98 -10.26
N SER A 4 15.91 -5.39 -9.08
CA SER A 4 17.04 -5.06 -8.18
C SER A 4 16.64 -5.30 -6.74
N LYS A 5 17.31 -6.25 -6.07
CA LYS A 5 17.08 -6.54 -4.66
C LYS A 5 17.33 -5.30 -3.78
N SER A 6 18.41 -4.55 -4.05
CA SER A 6 18.74 -3.35 -3.27
C SER A 6 17.67 -2.28 -3.36
N ILE A 7 17.15 -2.00 -4.56
CA ILE A 7 16.06 -1.04 -4.76
C ILE A 7 14.78 -1.53 -4.07
N TYR A 8 14.45 -2.81 -4.23
CA TYR A 8 13.27 -3.42 -3.63
C TYR A 8 13.28 -3.37 -2.09
N TYR A 9 14.41 -3.76 -1.48
CA TYR A 9 14.51 -3.78 -0.02
C TYR A 9 14.77 -2.41 0.60
N ALA A 10 15.14 -1.40 -0.20
CA ALA A 10 15.34 -0.04 0.30
C ALA A 10 14.10 0.52 1.01
N ASP A 11 12.89 0.25 0.52
CA ASP A 11 11.64 0.71 1.13
C ASP A 11 11.46 0.19 2.56
N PHE A 12 11.91 -1.04 2.85
CA PHE A 12 11.79 -1.63 4.19
C PHE A 12 12.73 -1.00 5.23
N VAL A 13 13.74 -0.24 4.79
CA VAL A 13 14.66 0.47 5.67
C VAL A 13 14.38 1.97 5.65
N VAL A 14 14.23 2.56 4.48
CA VAL A 14 14.06 4.01 4.31
C VAL A 14 12.76 4.50 4.96
N TYR A 15 11.65 3.81 4.74
CA TYR A 15 10.37 4.24 5.29
C TYR A 15 10.31 4.25 6.82
N PRO A 16 10.72 3.20 7.56
CA PRO A 16 10.81 3.26 9.01
C PRO A 16 11.64 4.43 9.53
N VAL A 17 12.77 4.74 8.88
CA VAL A 17 13.63 5.87 9.26
C VAL A 17 12.96 7.22 9.01
N VAL A 18 12.34 7.40 7.83
CA VAL A 18 11.63 8.64 7.48
C VAL A 18 10.41 8.84 8.38
N ILE A 19 9.62 7.79 8.60
CA ILE A 19 8.45 7.80 9.48
C ILE A 19 8.86 8.16 10.91
N ALA A 20 9.91 7.53 11.45
CA ALA A 20 10.40 7.83 12.79
C ALA A 20 10.91 9.28 12.91
N GLY A 21 11.59 9.79 11.87
CA GLY A 21 12.08 11.17 11.82
C GLY A 21 10.93 12.19 11.83
N LEU A 22 9.92 12.01 10.97
CA LEU A 22 8.75 12.87 10.90
C LEU A 22 7.95 12.79 12.22
N ALA A 23 7.62 11.60 12.69
CA ALA A 23 6.89 11.41 13.95
C ALA A 23 7.63 12.03 15.14
N GLY A 24 8.96 11.90 15.20
CA GLY A 24 9.79 12.56 16.20
C GLY A 24 9.66 14.08 16.13
N CYS A 25 9.74 14.67 14.94
CA CYS A 25 9.56 16.11 14.73
C CYS A 25 8.18 16.59 15.15
N GLY A 26 7.12 15.89 14.77
CA GLY A 26 5.74 16.23 15.12
C GLY A 26 5.48 16.12 16.63
N LEU A 27 5.88 15.02 17.26
CA LEU A 27 5.60 14.74 18.67
C LEU A 27 6.43 15.58 19.64
N ILE A 28 7.70 15.89 19.34
CA ILE A 28 8.56 16.72 20.19
C ILE A 28 8.05 18.16 20.24
N ARG A 29 7.50 18.67 19.15
CA ARG A 29 6.98 20.04 19.04
C ARG A 29 5.55 20.21 19.56
N SER A 30 4.87 19.12 19.89
CA SER A 30 3.45 19.13 20.21
C SER A 30 3.17 19.16 21.70
N THR A 31 2.14 19.93 22.12
CA THR A 31 1.50 19.81 23.43
C THR A 31 0.73 18.48 23.51
N TRP A 32 0.31 18.07 24.74
CA TRP A 32 -0.47 16.84 24.93
C TRP A 32 -1.74 16.80 24.07
N LYS A 33 -2.49 17.89 24.01
CA LYS A 33 -3.69 17.99 23.16
C LYS A 33 -3.36 17.79 21.69
N ASN A 34 -2.31 18.43 21.21
CA ASN A 34 -1.88 18.32 19.82
C ASN A 34 -1.34 16.92 19.48
N ARG A 35 -0.81 16.17 20.45
CA ARG A 35 -0.37 14.77 20.24
C ARG A 35 -1.54 13.83 20.00
N ILE A 36 -2.67 14.02 20.70
CA ILE A 36 -3.89 13.24 20.47
C ILE A 36 -4.45 13.54 19.07
N GLU A 37 -4.54 14.83 18.72
CA GLU A 37 -4.94 15.25 17.37
C GLU A 37 -4.03 14.65 16.31
N TRP A 38 -2.71 14.77 16.49
CA TRP A 38 -1.71 14.21 15.60
C TRP A 38 -1.90 12.69 15.40
N LEU A 39 -2.12 11.94 16.48
CA LEU A 39 -2.37 10.50 16.42
C LEU A 39 -3.65 10.17 15.63
N CYS A 40 -4.74 10.89 15.89
CA CYS A 40 -5.99 10.71 15.14
C CYS A 40 -5.80 10.99 13.65
N VAL A 41 -5.04 12.03 13.31
CA VAL A 41 -4.73 12.38 11.92
C VAL A 41 -3.80 11.34 11.28
N ALA A 42 -2.84 10.78 12.04
CA ALA A 42 -1.99 9.71 11.53
C ALA A 42 -2.80 8.43 11.23
N ILE A 43 -3.75 8.07 12.10
CA ILE A 43 -4.67 6.96 11.84
C ILE A 43 -5.52 7.25 10.59
N ALA A 44 -6.04 8.47 10.44
CA ALA A 44 -6.78 8.87 9.25
C ALA A 44 -5.91 8.78 7.98
N GLY A 45 -4.65 9.23 8.05
CA GLY A 45 -3.67 9.12 6.96
C GLY A 45 -3.43 7.68 6.53
N PHE A 46 -3.31 6.76 7.49
CA PHE A 46 -3.19 5.33 7.22
C PHE A 46 -4.43 4.78 6.50
N VAL A 47 -5.63 5.14 6.97
CA VAL A 47 -6.90 4.70 6.34
C VAL A 47 -7.03 5.29 4.93
N ILE A 48 -6.73 6.58 4.76
CA ILE A 48 -6.73 7.25 3.46
C ILE A 48 -5.77 6.55 2.50
N TRP A 49 -4.58 6.15 2.99
CA TRP A 49 -3.64 5.40 2.15
C TRP A 49 -4.26 4.13 1.57
N THR A 50 -5.03 3.37 2.32
CA THR A 50 -5.65 2.13 1.80
C THR A 50 -6.57 2.40 0.60
N LEU A 51 -7.25 3.56 0.57
CA LEU A 51 -8.03 4.00 -0.58
C LEU A 51 -7.12 4.46 -1.73
N VAL A 52 -6.07 5.20 -1.43
CA VAL A 52 -5.08 5.66 -2.43
C VAL A 52 -4.41 4.45 -3.09
N GLU A 53 -3.99 3.45 -2.32
CA GLU A 53 -3.47 2.16 -2.79
C GLU A 53 -4.41 1.53 -3.81
N TYR A 54 -5.69 1.38 -3.45
CA TYR A 54 -6.72 0.82 -4.33
C TYR A 54 -6.87 1.63 -5.63
N ILE A 55 -6.97 2.96 -5.53
CA ILE A 55 -7.12 3.85 -6.70
C ILE A 55 -5.90 3.78 -7.60
N VAL A 56 -4.70 3.85 -7.03
CA VAL A 56 -3.44 3.76 -7.78
C VAL A 56 -3.33 2.39 -8.46
N HIS A 57 -3.57 1.31 -7.73
CA HIS A 57 -3.52 -0.03 -8.28
C HIS A 57 -4.49 -0.18 -9.46
N ARG A 58 -5.76 0.19 -9.27
CA ARG A 58 -6.81 0.07 -10.30
C ARG A 58 -6.61 1.01 -11.48
N SER A 59 -6.25 2.28 -11.21
CA SER A 59 -6.40 3.35 -12.19
C SER A 59 -5.07 3.86 -12.76
N VAL A 60 -3.94 3.57 -12.08
CA VAL A 60 -2.61 3.94 -12.54
C VAL A 60 -1.84 2.73 -13.04
N LEU A 61 -1.79 1.65 -12.25
CA LEU A 61 -0.96 0.48 -12.57
C LEU A 61 -1.60 -0.42 -13.64
N HIS A 62 -2.93 -0.52 -13.68
CA HIS A 62 -3.67 -1.34 -14.66
C HIS A 62 -4.20 -0.58 -15.88
N LYS A 63 -3.88 0.70 -16.04
CA LYS A 63 -4.22 1.48 -17.24
C LYS A 63 -2.96 1.88 -18.01
N LYS A 64 -3.14 2.46 -19.19
CA LYS A 64 -2.02 2.94 -20.04
C LYS A 64 -1.36 4.16 -19.41
N THR A 65 -0.47 3.94 -18.44
CA THR A 65 0.30 4.97 -17.74
C THR A 65 1.78 4.65 -17.80
N TYR A 66 2.62 5.58 -17.37
CA TYR A 66 4.07 5.38 -17.26
C TYR A 66 4.45 4.19 -16.35
N PHE A 67 3.65 3.90 -15.33
CA PHE A 67 3.93 2.84 -14.36
C PHE A 67 3.38 1.47 -14.76
N ALA A 68 2.47 1.40 -15.74
CA ALA A 68 1.83 0.17 -16.16
C ALA A 68 2.80 -0.93 -16.66
N PRO A 69 3.88 -0.62 -17.41
CA PRO A 69 4.83 -1.64 -17.85
C PRO A 69 5.54 -2.36 -16.69
N MET A 70 5.89 -1.62 -15.64
CA MET A 70 6.53 -2.21 -14.44
C MET A 70 5.56 -3.15 -13.72
N HIS A 71 4.31 -2.73 -13.56
CA HIS A 71 3.27 -3.57 -12.93
C HIS A 71 2.90 -4.77 -13.79
N GLY A 72 2.86 -4.61 -15.12
CA GLY A 72 2.70 -5.74 -16.06
C GLY A 72 3.84 -6.76 -15.96
N GLN A 73 5.08 -6.29 -15.77
CA GLN A 73 6.22 -7.16 -15.50
C GLN A 73 6.07 -7.89 -14.15
N HIS A 74 5.55 -7.22 -13.11
CA HIS A 74 5.23 -7.86 -11.84
C HIS A 74 4.19 -8.98 -12.01
N HIS A 75 3.12 -8.76 -12.79
CA HIS A 75 2.14 -9.82 -13.10
C HIS A 75 2.76 -11.00 -13.86
N ALA A 76 3.68 -10.74 -14.78
CA ALA A 76 4.37 -11.80 -15.54
C ALA A 76 5.38 -12.58 -14.70
N THR A 77 6.02 -11.91 -13.73
CA THR A 77 7.06 -12.49 -12.86
C THR A 77 6.85 -12.06 -11.42
N PRO A 78 5.85 -12.61 -10.71
CA PRO A 78 5.42 -12.11 -9.38
C PRO A 78 6.47 -12.22 -8.29
N LEU A 79 7.46 -13.10 -8.46
CA LEU A 79 8.57 -13.28 -7.51
C LEU A 79 9.78 -12.40 -7.83
N ALA A 80 9.74 -11.61 -8.91
CA ALA A 80 10.83 -10.69 -9.22
C ALA A 80 10.85 -9.49 -8.26
N PHE A 81 12.05 -9.09 -7.84
CA PHE A 81 12.25 -7.93 -6.97
C PHE A 81 12.11 -6.63 -7.79
N LEU A 82 10.87 -6.24 -8.05
CA LEU A 82 10.49 -5.03 -8.78
C LEU A 82 9.97 -3.98 -7.78
N GLY A 83 10.50 -2.78 -7.83
CA GLY A 83 10.07 -1.68 -6.97
C GLY A 83 10.48 -0.33 -7.55
N THR A 84 9.76 0.71 -7.17
CA THR A 84 10.14 2.10 -7.41
C THR A 84 11.26 2.47 -6.43
N PRO A 85 12.29 3.22 -6.86
CA PRO A 85 13.30 3.71 -5.92
C PRO A 85 12.65 4.49 -4.77
N ALA A 86 13.03 4.17 -3.53
CA ALA A 86 12.45 4.73 -2.30
C ALA A 86 12.39 6.27 -2.28
N TRP A 87 13.41 6.94 -2.82
CA TRP A 87 13.44 8.40 -2.88
C TRP A 87 12.33 8.99 -3.77
N ILE A 88 11.93 8.29 -4.84
CA ILE A 88 10.81 8.73 -5.71
C ILE A 88 9.50 8.62 -4.95
N SER A 89 9.23 7.48 -4.33
CA SER A 89 7.99 7.28 -3.59
C SER A 89 7.88 8.20 -2.37
N VAL A 90 8.97 8.41 -1.63
CA VAL A 90 9.03 9.41 -0.54
C VAL A 90 8.73 10.82 -1.05
N ALA A 91 9.36 11.24 -2.17
CA ALA A 91 9.10 12.55 -2.75
C ALA A 91 7.64 12.72 -3.21
N VAL A 92 7.07 11.70 -3.87
CA VAL A 92 5.66 11.71 -4.31
C VAL A 92 4.70 11.78 -3.12
N LEU A 93 4.93 11.00 -2.07
CA LEU A 93 4.08 11.04 -0.87
C LEU A 93 4.23 12.37 -0.12
N SER A 94 5.45 12.91 -0.02
CA SER A 94 5.67 14.22 0.59
C SER A 94 4.98 15.33 -0.21
N ALA A 95 5.11 15.32 -1.53
CA ALA A 95 4.46 16.31 -2.40
C ALA A 95 2.92 16.18 -2.39
N GLY A 96 2.38 14.96 -2.23
CA GLY A 96 0.94 14.70 -2.24
C GLY A 96 0.26 14.90 -0.89
N PHE A 97 0.95 14.63 0.22
CA PHE A 97 0.39 14.70 1.57
C PHE A 97 0.98 15.83 2.41
N LEU A 98 2.32 15.91 2.55
CA LEU A 98 2.95 16.86 3.46
C LEU A 98 2.80 18.30 2.97
N VAL A 99 3.23 18.57 1.74
CA VAL A 99 3.31 19.95 1.24
C VAL A 99 1.93 20.62 1.18
N PRO A 100 0.89 20.05 0.53
CA PRO A 100 -0.41 20.72 0.44
C PRO A 100 -1.08 20.86 1.81
N THR A 101 -1.00 19.83 2.64
CA THR A 101 -1.63 19.85 3.97
C THR A 101 -0.92 20.85 4.90
N TRP A 102 0.40 20.95 4.84
CA TRP A 102 1.15 21.94 5.60
C TRP A 102 0.75 23.37 5.21
N PHE A 103 0.61 23.63 3.93
CA PHE A 103 0.22 24.94 3.45
C PHE A 103 -1.17 25.38 3.95
N TRP A 104 -2.14 24.46 3.99
CA TRP A 104 -3.52 24.76 4.34
C TRP A 104 -3.89 24.58 5.81
N LEU A 105 -3.32 23.56 6.48
CA LEU A 105 -3.75 23.11 7.82
C LEU A 105 -2.63 23.17 8.89
N GLY A 106 -1.44 23.61 8.49
CA GLY A 106 -0.29 23.69 9.38
C GLY A 106 0.47 22.37 9.56
N PHE A 107 1.67 22.48 10.14
CA PHE A 107 2.64 21.40 10.20
C PHE A 107 2.17 20.18 10.99
N ASN A 108 1.51 20.39 12.14
CA ASN A 108 1.11 19.27 13.01
C ASN A 108 0.16 18.29 12.30
N ILE A 109 -0.84 18.81 11.59
CA ILE A 109 -1.80 18.01 10.81
C ILE A 109 -1.09 17.39 9.59
N ALA A 110 -0.27 18.16 8.90
CA ALA A 110 0.45 17.69 7.72
C ALA A 110 1.41 16.54 8.05
N ASP A 111 2.16 16.67 9.14
CA ASP A 111 3.10 15.67 9.62
C ASP A 111 2.37 14.37 10.01
N GLY A 112 1.32 14.47 10.85
CA GLY A 112 0.52 13.31 11.23
C GLY A 112 -0.09 12.59 10.03
N LEU A 113 -0.73 13.32 9.11
CA LEU A 113 -1.33 12.75 7.90
C LEU A 113 -0.29 12.03 7.03
N THR A 114 0.88 12.65 6.88
CA THR A 114 1.97 12.10 6.05
C THR A 114 2.57 10.86 6.69
N VAL A 115 2.81 10.89 8.01
CA VAL A 115 3.29 9.72 8.77
C VAL A 115 2.31 8.56 8.62
N GLY A 116 1.00 8.82 8.75
CA GLY A 116 -0.02 7.81 8.53
C GLY A 116 0.00 7.23 7.12
N ALA A 117 0.02 8.08 6.10
CA ALA A 117 0.05 7.65 4.71
C ALA A 117 1.33 6.88 4.35
N MET A 118 2.50 7.33 4.83
CA MET A 118 3.77 6.63 4.64
C MET A 118 3.80 5.28 5.37
N THR A 119 3.21 5.20 6.56
CA THR A 119 3.05 3.93 7.29
C THR A 119 2.16 2.97 6.51
N GLY A 120 1.08 3.47 5.91
CA GLY A 120 0.20 2.68 5.05
C GLY A 120 0.91 2.17 3.80
N TYR A 121 1.69 3.01 3.12
CA TYR A 121 2.52 2.61 1.97
C TYR A 121 3.54 1.53 2.36
N TRP A 122 4.27 1.73 3.45
CA TRP A 122 5.22 0.76 3.95
C TRP A 122 4.54 -0.57 4.29
N TRP A 123 3.39 -0.51 4.96
CA TRP A 123 2.59 -1.70 5.28
C TRP A 123 2.09 -2.42 4.03
N TYR A 124 1.67 -1.67 2.99
CA TYR A 124 1.38 -2.24 1.67
C TYR A 124 2.57 -3.04 1.14
N GLY A 125 3.77 -2.49 1.17
CA GLY A 125 5.00 -3.18 0.75
C GLY A 125 5.24 -4.47 1.54
N VAL A 126 5.07 -4.44 2.87
CA VAL A 126 5.20 -5.61 3.76
C VAL A 126 4.18 -6.69 3.39
N VAL A 127 2.90 -6.34 3.30
CA VAL A 127 1.82 -7.28 2.93
C VAL A 127 2.07 -7.87 1.55
N HIS A 128 2.37 -7.04 0.56
CA HIS A 128 2.64 -7.45 -0.81
C HIS A 128 3.84 -8.43 -0.90
N HIS A 129 4.90 -8.14 -0.14
CA HIS A 129 6.04 -9.06 -0.01
C HIS A 129 5.62 -10.41 0.60
N ILE A 130 4.90 -10.39 1.70
CA ILE A 130 4.45 -11.63 2.38
C ILE A 130 3.56 -12.47 1.46
N VAL A 131 2.58 -11.87 0.79
CA VAL A 131 1.64 -12.62 -0.05
C VAL A 131 2.31 -13.24 -1.29
N HIS A 132 3.43 -12.70 -1.76
CA HIS A 132 4.18 -13.27 -2.88
C HIS A 132 5.26 -14.24 -2.44
N HIS A 133 6.06 -13.89 -1.45
CA HIS A 133 7.29 -14.61 -1.12
C HIS A 133 7.18 -15.62 0.02
N HIS A 134 6.14 -15.49 0.87
CA HIS A 134 5.94 -16.39 2.01
C HIS A 134 4.69 -17.27 1.81
N ALA A 135 4.86 -18.37 1.08
CA ALA A 135 3.78 -19.30 0.71
C ALA A 135 3.36 -20.26 1.84
N ASN A 136 3.74 -20.01 3.09
CA ASN A 136 3.50 -20.96 4.17
C ASN A 136 2.02 -21.00 4.58
N THR A 137 1.40 -22.18 4.47
CA THR A 137 0.02 -22.46 4.89
C THR A 137 -0.20 -22.33 6.39
N ALA A 138 0.86 -22.30 7.19
CA ALA A 138 0.82 -22.09 8.64
C ALA A 138 0.73 -20.61 9.06
N SER A 139 0.72 -19.67 8.11
CA SER A 139 0.57 -18.25 8.40
C SER A 139 -0.80 -17.92 9.00
N PRO A 140 -0.91 -16.87 9.83
CA PRO A 140 -2.19 -16.41 10.37
C PRO A 140 -3.25 -16.23 9.27
N SER A 141 -4.50 -16.51 9.61
CA SER A 141 -5.64 -16.46 8.67
C SER A 141 -5.76 -15.15 7.89
N TYR A 142 -5.34 -14.02 8.47
CA TYR A 142 -5.33 -12.70 7.83
C TYR A 142 -4.47 -12.68 6.55
N PHE A 143 -3.19 -13.04 6.63
CA PHE A 143 -2.30 -13.05 5.45
C PHE A 143 -2.70 -14.10 4.42
N ASN A 144 -3.23 -15.26 4.85
CA ASN A 144 -3.75 -16.28 3.95
C ASN A 144 -4.97 -15.76 3.16
N GLY A 145 -5.85 -15.01 3.81
CA GLY A 145 -6.99 -14.35 3.17
C GLY A 145 -6.55 -13.34 2.11
N LEU A 146 -5.62 -12.44 2.47
CA LEU A 146 -5.06 -11.44 1.55
C LEU A 146 -4.28 -12.10 0.40
N ARG A 147 -3.53 -13.18 0.67
CA ARG A 147 -2.86 -13.94 -0.37
C ARG A 147 -3.86 -14.52 -1.36
N ALA A 148 -4.90 -15.21 -0.90
CA ALA A 148 -5.92 -15.77 -1.77
C ALA A 148 -6.63 -14.69 -2.59
N TRP A 149 -6.81 -13.49 -2.00
CA TRP A 149 -7.38 -12.32 -2.65
C TRP A 149 -6.49 -11.81 -3.77
N HIS A 150 -5.21 -11.59 -3.47
CA HIS A 150 -4.22 -11.06 -4.40
C HIS A 150 -3.84 -12.06 -5.50
N MET A 151 -3.78 -13.37 -5.19
CA MET A 151 -3.56 -14.39 -6.23
C MET A 151 -4.73 -14.44 -7.24
N ARG A 152 -5.98 -14.21 -6.81
CA ARG A 152 -7.08 -14.05 -7.77
C ARG A 152 -6.91 -12.82 -8.65
N HIS A 153 -6.36 -11.72 -8.12
CA HIS A 153 -6.00 -10.56 -8.91
C HIS A 153 -4.98 -10.90 -10.00
N HIS A 154 -3.92 -11.66 -9.67
CA HIS A 154 -2.87 -12.05 -10.60
C HIS A 154 -3.33 -13.03 -11.68
N TYR A 155 -4.14 -14.02 -11.33
CA TYR A 155 -4.37 -15.19 -12.20
C TYR A 155 -5.80 -15.30 -12.73
N SER A 156 -6.72 -14.44 -12.33
CA SER A 156 -8.06 -14.44 -12.92
C SER A 156 -8.08 -13.76 -14.29
N PRO A 157 -8.85 -14.28 -15.27
CA PRO A 157 -9.09 -13.57 -16.51
C PRO A 157 -9.93 -12.30 -16.33
N LYS A 158 -10.62 -12.16 -15.19
CA LYS A 158 -11.40 -10.97 -14.82
C LYS A 158 -10.52 -9.98 -14.07
N ARG A 159 -10.65 -8.70 -14.39
CA ARG A 159 -9.99 -7.62 -13.65
C ARG A 159 -10.76 -7.30 -12.37
N GLY A 160 -10.05 -7.23 -11.25
CA GLY A 160 -10.63 -6.91 -9.94
C GLY A 160 -9.67 -7.29 -8.81
N ASN A 161 -10.15 -7.24 -7.56
CA ASN A 161 -9.38 -7.50 -6.34
C ASN A 161 -8.11 -6.63 -6.28
N PHE A 162 -8.28 -5.32 -6.47
CA PHE A 162 -7.16 -4.38 -6.52
C PHE A 162 -6.59 -4.03 -5.13
N GLY A 163 -7.37 -4.20 -4.06
CA GLY A 163 -6.88 -3.98 -2.69
C GLY A 163 -5.89 -5.06 -2.27
N VAL A 164 -4.70 -4.66 -1.84
CA VAL A 164 -3.64 -5.56 -1.34
C VAL A 164 -3.67 -5.62 0.19
N THR A 165 -3.74 -4.47 0.86
CA THR A 165 -3.79 -4.41 2.33
C THR A 165 -5.17 -4.71 2.88
N THR A 166 -6.23 -4.44 2.13
CA THR A 166 -7.61 -4.69 2.53
C THR A 166 -8.53 -4.87 1.32
N PRO A 167 -9.50 -5.79 1.36
CA PRO A 167 -10.50 -5.96 0.31
C PRO A 167 -11.65 -4.94 0.38
N ILE A 168 -11.69 -4.06 1.37
CA ILE A 168 -12.82 -3.15 1.64
C ILE A 168 -13.22 -2.36 0.40
N TRP A 169 -12.24 -1.76 -0.27
CA TRP A 169 -12.50 -0.90 -1.43
C TRP A 169 -12.98 -1.68 -2.65
N ASP A 170 -12.56 -2.93 -2.83
CA ASP A 170 -13.13 -3.80 -3.85
C ASP A 170 -14.60 -4.11 -3.61
N HIS A 171 -15.02 -4.25 -2.34
CA HIS A 171 -16.43 -4.39 -2.00
C HIS A 171 -17.20 -3.09 -2.24
N VAL A 172 -16.68 -1.95 -1.79
CA VAL A 172 -17.31 -0.62 -1.98
C VAL A 172 -17.50 -0.31 -3.46
N PHE A 173 -16.46 -0.52 -4.27
CA PHE A 173 -16.49 -0.21 -5.71
C PHE A 173 -16.91 -1.38 -6.61
N ARG A 174 -17.35 -2.50 -6.02
CA ARG A 174 -17.89 -3.68 -6.72
C ARG A 174 -16.89 -4.29 -7.72
N THR A 175 -15.61 -4.32 -7.37
CA THR A 175 -14.54 -4.90 -8.17
C THR A 175 -14.07 -6.28 -7.65
N THR A 176 -14.88 -6.90 -6.80
CA THR A 176 -14.60 -8.23 -6.24
C THR A 176 -14.68 -9.32 -7.30
N ILE A 177 -13.62 -10.11 -7.43
CA ILE A 177 -13.63 -11.35 -8.21
C ILE A 177 -14.15 -12.48 -7.31
N ARG A 178 -15.38 -12.94 -7.57
CA ARG A 178 -15.96 -14.09 -6.83
C ARG A 178 -15.18 -15.36 -7.20
N SER A 179 -14.88 -16.20 -6.21
CA SER A 179 -14.41 -17.57 -6.48
C SER A 179 -15.50 -18.28 -7.29
N GLN A 180 -15.13 -18.86 -8.44
CA GLN A 180 -16.03 -19.83 -9.04
C GLN A 180 -16.12 -20.99 -8.05
N GLY A 181 -17.27 -21.13 -7.40
CA GLY A 181 -17.56 -22.33 -6.63
C GLY A 181 -17.25 -23.53 -7.52
N LYS A 182 -16.62 -24.58 -6.97
CA LYS A 182 -16.60 -25.87 -7.64
C LYS A 182 -18.04 -26.13 -8.07
N ALA A 183 -18.30 -26.14 -9.38
CA ALA A 183 -19.54 -26.71 -9.88
C ALA A 183 -19.65 -28.06 -9.18
N ALA A 184 -20.71 -28.23 -8.39
CA ALA A 184 -21.02 -29.51 -7.79
C ALA A 184 -20.99 -30.50 -8.96
N ALA A 185 -20.04 -31.45 -8.92
CA ALA A 185 -20.11 -32.58 -9.79
C ALA A 185 -21.44 -33.25 -9.44
N SER A 186 -22.41 -33.09 -10.32
CA SER A 186 -23.67 -33.83 -10.26
C SER A 186 -23.32 -35.31 -10.39
N PRO A 187 -23.92 -36.19 -9.58
CA PRO A 187 -23.68 -37.62 -9.60
C PRO A 187 -24.11 -38.26 -10.92
#